data_6d41940088e86112d4690ba4be305dd6
#
_entry.id   6d41940088e86112d4690ba4be305dd6
#
_cell.length_a   1.000
_cell.length_b   1.000
_cell.length_c   1.000
_cell.angle_alpha   90.00
_cell.angle_beta   90.00
_cell.angle_gamma   90.00
#
_symmetry.space_group_name_H-M   'P 1'
#
loop_
_entity.id
_entity.type
_entity.pdbx_description
1 polymer ?
#
loop_
_entity_poly.entity_id
_entity_poly.type
_entity_poly.pdbx_seq_one_letter_code
_entity_poly.pdbx_strand_id
1 'polypeptide(L)'
;MATTGQLIRQPRRTRAEKTKVPALGASPQKRGVCTRVYTTTPKKPNSALRKVCRVRLTNGYEVTSYIGGEGHNLQEHSVVLIRGGRVKDLPGVRYHTVRGTLDCAGVSERKQSRSKYGAKRPKK
;
A
#
# COMPACT_ATOMS: atom_id res chain seq x y z
N MET A 1 21.44 35.69 -7.69
CA MET A 1 20.11 35.96 -8.28
C MET A 1 20.19 35.93 -9.80
N ALA A 2 19.26 35.28 -10.45
CA ALA A 2 19.18 35.26 -11.91
C ALA A 2 18.67 36.61 -12.43
N THR A 3 19.27 37.10 -13.52
CA THR A 3 18.81 38.32 -14.18
C THR A 3 17.64 38.00 -15.12
N THR A 4 16.88 39.03 -15.52
CA THR A 4 15.78 38.86 -16.47
C THR A 4 16.24 38.23 -17.76
N GLY A 5 17.43 38.64 -18.30
CA GLY A 5 17.99 38.07 -19.52
C GLY A 5 18.32 36.60 -19.39
N GLN A 6 18.80 36.16 -18.22
CA GLN A 6 19.11 34.76 -17.96
C GLN A 6 17.82 33.91 -17.92
N LEU A 7 16.77 34.42 -17.34
CA LEU A 7 15.47 33.71 -17.28
C LEU A 7 14.81 33.58 -18.65
N ILE A 8 14.99 34.57 -19.54
CA ILE A 8 14.49 34.50 -20.92
C ILE A 8 15.20 33.39 -21.69
N ARG A 9 16.53 33.29 -21.53
CA ARG A 9 17.33 32.29 -22.24
C ARG A 9 17.19 30.89 -21.65
N GLN A 10 17.04 30.79 -20.33
CA GLN A 10 16.89 29.53 -19.61
C GLN A 10 15.69 29.62 -18.69
N PRO A 11 14.47 29.37 -19.22
CA PRO A 11 13.27 29.44 -18.40
C PRO A 11 13.31 28.43 -17.27
N ARG A 12 12.72 28.80 -16.14
CA ARG A 12 12.64 27.92 -14.99
C ARG A 12 11.77 26.71 -15.32
N ARG A 13 12.25 25.55 -14.93
CA ARG A 13 11.52 24.31 -15.09
C ARG A 13 11.13 23.80 -13.72
N THR A 14 9.88 23.36 -13.59
CA THR A 14 9.41 22.72 -12.38
C THR A 14 10.09 21.35 -12.26
N ARG A 15 10.59 21.04 -11.07
CA ARG A 15 11.13 19.70 -10.85
C ARG A 15 10.00 18.68 -10.96
N ALA A 16 10.27 17.59 -11.66
CA ALA A 16 9.36 16.48 -11.68
C ALA A 16 9.31 15.85 -10.27
N GLU A 17 8.12 15.73 -9.73
CA GLU A 17 7.95 15.07 -8.44
C GLU A 17 8.03 13.56 -8.61
N LYS A 18 8.88 12.92 -7.81
CA LYS A 18 8.95 11.47 -7.82
C LYS A 18 7.77 10.92 -7.02
N THR A 19 7.11 9.94 -7.59
CA THR A 19 6.03 9.26 -6.88
C THR A 19 6.60 8.49 -5.67
N LYS A 20 5.83 8.46 -4.60
CA LYS A 20 6.17 7.67 -3.41
C LYS A 20 5.80 6.20 -3.58
N VAL A 21 5.09 5.87 -4.65
CA VAL A 21 4.60 4.51 -4.91
C VAL A 21 4.97 4.06 -6.33
N PRO A 22 6.27 3.92 -6.63
CA PRO A 22 6.73 3.63 -8.00
C PRO A 22 6.20 2.29 -8.54
N ALA A 23 5.94 1.32 -7.66
CA ALA A 23 5.49 0.01 -8.08
C ALA A 23 4.07 0.02 -8.66
N LEU A 24 3.28 1.05 -8.40
CA LEU A 24 1.91 1.15 -8.94
C LEU A 24 1.88 1.59 -10.41
N GLY A 25 2.97 2.17 -10.92
CA GLY A 25 3.05 2.59 -12.32
C GLY A 25 1.96 3.59 -12.69
N ALA A 26 1.68 4.58 -11.84
CA ALA A 26 0.66 5.61 -12.01
C ALA A 26 -0.78 5.07 -12.04
N SER A 27 -0.99 3.85 -11.58
CA SER A 27 -2.32 3.25 -11.42
C SER A 27 -2.81 3.43 -9.99
N PRO A 28 -4.14 3.51 -9.76
CA PRO A 28 -4.64 3.61 -8.37
C PRO A 28 -4.41 2.34 -7.56
N GLN A 29 -4.45 1.17 -8.20
CA GLN A 29 -4.17 -0.12 -7.57
C GLN A 29 -3.43 -1.02 -8.54
N LYS A 30 -2.81 -2.09 -8.00
CA LYS A 30 -2.17 -3.15 -8.80
C LYS A 30 -2.47 -4.50 -8.18
N ARG A 31 -2.69 -5.48 -9.03
CA ARG A 31 -2.87 -6.87 -8.61
C ARG A 31 -1.51 -7.54 -8.46
N GLY A 32 -1.42 -8.44 -7.51
CA GLY A 32 -0.21 -9.22 -7.32
C GLY A 32 -0.51 -10.53 -6.60
N VAL A 33 0.53 -11.34 -6.47
CA VAL A 33 0.47 -12.63 -5.78
C VAL A 33 1.37 -12.57 -4.56
N CYS A 34 0.85 -12.99 -3.40
CA CYS A 34 1.63 -13.04 -2.17
C CYS A 34 2.71 -14.09 -2.30
N THR A 35 3.97 -13.68 -2.11
CA THR A 35 5.11 -14.60 -2.07
C THR A 35 5.42 -15.03 -0.65
N ARG A 36 5.07 -14.20 0.33
CA ARG A 36 5.29 -14.47 1.74
C ARG A 36 4.33 -13.64 2.58
N VAL A 37 3.79 -14.24 3.63
CA VAL A 37 2.96 -13.53 4.61
C VAL A 37 3.59 -13.73 5.98
N TYR A 38 3.83 -12.61 6.68
CA TYR A 38 4.54 -12.66 7.97
C TYR A 38 4.16 -11.47 8.83
N THR A 39 4.69 -11.44 10.03
CA THR A 39 4.52 -10.31 10.95
C THR A 39 5.85 -9.59 11.13
N THR A 40 5.78 -8.30 11.43
CA THR A 40 6.97 -7.50 11.69
C THR A 40 6.70 -6.53 12.82
N THR A 41 7.75 -6.15 13.53
CA THR A 41 7.65 -5.15 14.59
C THR A 41 7.80 -3.76 14.02
N PRO A 42 7.06 -2.76 14.57
CA PRO A 42 7.20 -1.38 14.11
C PRO A 42 8.50 -0.74 14.65
N LYS A 43 8.77 0.47 14.18
CA LYS A 43 9.88 1.27 14.67
C LYS A 43 9.64 1.67 16.12
N LYS A 44 10.74 1.84 16.89
CA LYS A 44 10.66 2.42 18.22
C LYS A 44 10.02 3.82 18.15
N PRO A 45 9.23 4.24 19.10
CA PRO A 45 8.94 3.60 20.41
C PRO A 45 7.77 2.61 20.37
N ASN A 46 7.20 2.31 19.21
CA ASN A 46 6.02 1.44 19.11
C ASN A 46 6.41 -0.02 19.21
N SER A 47 5.48 -0.82 19.70
CA SER A 47 5.66 -2.26 19.84
C SER A 47 4.35 -2.97 19.50
N ALA A 48 4.42 -3.93 18.59
CA ALA A 48 3.26 -4.73 18.16
C ALA A 48 3.73 -5.80 17.19
N LEU A 49 2.81 -6.66 16.77
CA LEU A 49 3.04 -7.57 15.65
C LEU A 49 2.19 -7.09 14.48
N ARG A 50 2.82 -6.37 13.55
CA ARG A 50 2.14 -5.84 12.37
C ARG A 50 2.13 -6.91 11.27
N LYS A 51 0.96 -7.15 10.68
CA LYS A 51 0.79 -8.17 9.64
C LYS A 51 1.12 -7.55 8.29
N VAL A 52 2.06 -8.17 7.59
CA VAL A 52 2.49 -7.70 6.27
C VAL A 52 2.61 -8.89 5.33
N CYS A 53 2.57 -8.60 4.04
CA CYS A 53 2.81 -9.61 3.02
C CYS A 53 3.75 -9.05 1.96
N ARG A 54 4.56 -9.94 1.41
CA ARG A 54 5.40 -9.60 0.27
C ARG A 54 4.66 -10.04 -0.98
N VAL A 55 4.46 -9.10 -1.91
CA VAL A 55 3.61 -9.30 -3.08
C VAL A 55 4.42 -9.06 -4.35
N ARG A 56 4.35 -10.01 -5.28
CA ARG A 56 4.89 -9.82 -6.63
C ARG A 56 3.76 -9.29 -7.51
N LEU A 57 3.92 -8.07 -7.99
CA LEU A 57 2.92 -7.41 -8.82
C LEU A 57 2.96 -7.88 -10.27
N THR A 58 1.87 -7.64 -10.99
CA THR A 58 1.77 -8.01 -12.41
C THR A 58 2.78 -7.29 -13.29
N ASN A 59 3.30 -6.14 -12.84
CA ASN A 59 4.32 -5.38 -13.56
C ASN A 59 5.76 -5.80 -13.23
N GLY A 60 5.95 -6.88 -12.46
CA GLY A 60 7.25 -7.43 -12.12
C GLY A 60 7.87 -6.91 -10.83
N TYR A 61 7.31 -5.86 -10.23
CA TYR A 61 7.81 -5.36 -8.93
C TYR A 61 7.41 -6.29 -7.80
N GLU A 62 8.31 -6.42 -6.83
CA GLU A 62 8.01 -7.14 -5.60
C GLU A 62 8.06 -6.13 -4.44
N VAL A 63 6.96 -6.03 -3.71
CA VAL A 63 6.81 -5.02 -2.66
C VAL A 63 6.28 -5.63 -1.38
N THR A 64 6.55 -4.95 -0.25
CA THR A 64 5.97 -5.30 1.03
C THR A 64 4.72 -4.45 1.24
N SER A 65 3.60 -5.09 1.52
CA SER A 65 2.30 -4.46 1.68
C SER A 65 1.74 -4.75 3.06
N TYR A 66 1.13 -3.74 3.68
CA TYR A 66 0.50 -3.89 4.99
C TYR A 66 -0.91 -4.47 4.84
N ILE A 67 -1.24 -5.42 5.72
CA ILE A 67 -2.58 -6.00 5.76
C ILE A 67 -3.36 -5.31 6.88
N GLY A 68 -4.34 -4.48 6.51
CA GLY A 68 -5.13 -3.72 7.47
C GLY A 68 -6.19 -4.55 8.17
N GLY A 69 -6.67 -4.02 9.32
CA GLY A 69 -7.74 -4.63 10.09
C GLY A 69 -7.28 -5.76 11.01
N GLU A 70 -8.22 -6.33 11.72
CA GLU A 70 -7.96 -7.45 12.65
C GLU A 70 -8.18 -8.77 11.93
N GLY A 71 -7.13 -9.59 11.87
CA GLY A 71 -7.20 -10.90 11.24
C GLY A 71 -7.26 -10.85 9.72
N HIS A 72 -6.80 -11.90 9.09
CA HIS A 72 -6.84 -12.05 7.64
C HIS A 72 -6.76 -13.53 7.27
N ASN A 73 -7.05 -13.82 6.01
CA ASN A 73 -6.98 -15.18 5.47
C ASN A 73 -5.89 -15.35 4.41
N LEU A 74 -4.98 -14.39 4.32
CA LEU A 74 -3.92 -14.44 3.31
C LEU A 74 -2.86 -15.47 3.64
N GLN A 75 -2.37 -16.11 2.61
CA GLN A 75 -1.30 -17.08 2.69
C GLN A 75 -0.46 -17.00 1.43
N GLU A 76 0.62 -17.77 1.37
CA GLU A 76 1.46 -17.82 0.19
C GLU A 76 0.63 -18.19 -1.03
N HIS A 77 0.87 -17.52 -2.16
CA HIS A 77 0.17 -17.65 -3.44
C HIS A 77 -1.24 -17.06 -3.47
N SER A 78 -1.68 -16.35 -2.43
CA SER A 78 -2.94 -15.60 -2.49
C SER A 78 -2.83 -14.43 -3.46
N VAL A 79 -3.87 -14.22 -4.27
CA VAL A 79 -3.94 -13.09 -5.20
C VAL A 79 -4.56 -11.90 -4.46
N VAL A 80 -3.87 -10.77 -4.47
CA VAL A 80 -4.32 -9.57 -3.75
C VAL A 80 -4.27 -8.35 -4.63
N LEU A 81 -5.03 -7.34 -4.25
CA LEU A 81 -4.98 -6.01 -4.85
C LEU A 81 -4.31 -5.07 -3.85
N ILE A 82 -3.29 -4.33 -4.29
CA ILE A 82 -2.63 -3.37 -3.42
C ILE A 82 -2.88 -1.94 -3.90
N ARG A 83 -2.84 -1.02 -2.95
CA ARG A 83 -2.96 0.42 -3.20
C ARG A 83 -1.79 1.15 -2.54
N GLY A 84 -1.61 2.40 -2.91
CA GLY A 84 -0.62 3.25 -2.26
C GLY A 84 -1.04 3.60 -0.84
N GLY A 85 -0.09 3.99 -0.05
CA GLY A 85 -0.28 4.40 1.33
C GLY A 85 0.82 3.82 2.19
N ARG A 86 1.66 4.68 2.74
CA ARG A 86 2.78 4.27 3.57
C ARG A 86 2.32 3.98 5.00
N VAL A 87 2.94 2.98 5.61
CA VAL A 87 2.81 2.72 7.04
C VAL A 87 4.00 3.37 7.74
N LYS A 88 3.74 4.43 8.49
CA LYS A 88 4.79 5.22 9.13
C LYS A 88 5.61 4.41 10.13
N ASP A 89 4.96 3.48 10.83
CA ASP A 89 5.60 2.63 11.84
C ASP A 89 6.53 1.56 11.26
N LEU A 90 6.36 1.22 9.98
CA LEU A 90 7.08 0.11 9.37
C LEU A 90 8.02 0.63 8.29
N PRO A 91 9.33 0.34 8.39
CA PRO A 91 10.28 0.78 7.37
C PRO A 91 10.06 0.02 6.06
N GLY A 92 10.07 0.76 4.94
CA GLY A 92 9.95 0.16 3.61
C GLY A 92 8.57 -0.29 3.20
N VAL A 93 7.55 -0.11 4.03
CA VAL A 93 6.17 -0.48 3.69
C VAL A 93 5.46 0.75 3.12
N ARG A 94 5.27 0.78 1.81
CA ARG A 94 4.66 1.91 1.08
C ARG A 94 3.28 1.61 0.53
N TYR A 95 2.77 0.42 0.78
CA TYR A 95 1.55 -0.05 0.14
C TYR A 95 0.65 -0.72 1.16
N HIS A 96 -0.64 -0.76 0.86
CA HIS A 96 -1.64 -1.46 1.65
C HIS A 96 -2.36 -2.48 0.78
N THR A 97 -2.70 -3.63 1.35
CA THR A 97 -3.58 -4.60 0.72
C THR A 97 -5.03 -4.11 0.85
N VAL A 98 -5.79 -4.16 -0.26
CA VAL A 98 -7.20 -3.78 -0.24
C VAL A 98 -8.03 -4.95 0.28
N ARG A 99 -8.71 -4.75 1.42
CA ARG A 99 -9.54 -5.80 2.03
C ARG A 99 -10.86 -5.95 1.27
N GLY A 100 -11.31 -7.19 1.16
CA GLY A 100 -12.58 -7.49 0.51
C GLY A 100 -12.50 -7.65 -1.01
N THR A 101 -11.29 -7.72 -1.56
CA THR A 101 -11.07 -7.91 -3.01
C THR A 101 -10.22 -9.15 -3.25
N LEU A 102 -10.46 -9.81 -4.37
CA LEU A 102 -9.70 -10.99 -4.79
C LEU A 102 -9.65 -12.00 -3.64
N ASP A 103 -8.48 -12.51 -3.27
CA ASP A 103 -8.33 -13.51 -2.22
C ASP A 103 -8.29 -12.92 -0.80
N CYS A 104 -8.26 -11.59 -0.67
CA CYS A 104 -8.22 -10.93 0.63
C CYS A 104 -9.63 -10.67 1.14
N ALA A 105 -10.07 -11.47 2.10
CA ALA A 105 -11.42 -11.31 2.67
C ALA A 105 -11.52 -10.01 3.48
N GLY A 106 -12.73 -9.49 3.61
CA GLY A 106 -12.99 -8.34 4.47
C GLY A 106 -12.85 -8.69 5.94
N VAL A 107 -12.80 -7.66 6.78
CA VAL A 107 -12.70 -7.83 8.23
C VAL A 107 -14.06 -8.31 8.78
N SER A 108 -14.04 -9.43 9.50
CA SER A 108 -15.25 -10.00 10.08
C SER A 108 -15.81 -9.13 11.20
N GLU A 109 -17.13 -9.01 11.26
CA GLU A 109 -17.88 -8.36 12.35
C GLU A 109 -17.54 -6.87 12.55
N ARG A 110 -16.91 -6.25 11.58
CA ARG A 110 -16.60 -4.83 11.65
C ARG A 110 -17.84 -4.01 11.31
N LYS A 111 -18.16 -3.05 12.15
CA LYS A 111 -19.38 -2.23 12.02
C LYS A 111 -19.10 -0.79 11.60
N GLN A 112 -17.89 -0.28 11.88
CA GLN A 112 -17.51 1.08 11.54
C GLN A 112 -16.45 1.08 10.44
N SER A 113 -16.52 2.06 9.55
CA SER A 113 -15.58 2.21 8.43
C SER A 113 -15.48 0.95 7.58
N ARG A 114 -16.61 0.31 7.34
CA ARG A 114 -16.68 -0.97 6.63
C ARG A 114 -16.08 -0.92 5.23
N SER A 115 -16.26 0.19 4.54
CA SER A 115 -15.74 0.34 3.18
C SER A 115 -14.22 0.26 3.11
N LYS A 116 -13.53 0.72 4.15
CA LYS A 116 -12.06 0.67 4.20
C LYS A 116 -11.51 -0.72 4.44
N TYR A 117 -12.34 -1.60 5.03
CA TYR A 117 -11.90 -2.94 5.43
C TYR A 117 -12.68 -4.04 4.74
N GLY A 118 -13.43 -3.69 3.71
CA GLY A 118 -14.15 -4.67 2.90
C GLY A 118 -15.27 -5.42 3.61
N ALA A 119 -15.82 -4.84 4.68
CA ALA A 119 -16.90 -5.48 5.42
C ALA A 119 -18.26 -5.17 4.81
N LYS A 120 -19.10 -6.18 4.70
CA LYS A 120 -20.45 -6.03 4.16
C LYS A 120 -21.38 -5.42 5.21
N ARG A 121 -22.47 -4.79 4.73
CA ARG A 121 -23.48 -4.24 5.61
C ARG A 121 -24.08 -5.36 6.47
N PRO A 122 -24.16 -5.18 7.81
CA PRO A 122 -24.77 -6.19 8.65
C PRO A 122 -26.24 -6.37 8.29
N LYS A 123 -26.68 -7.60 8.21
CA LYS A 123 -28.09 -7.91 8.02
C LYS A 123 -28.81 -7.76 9.35
N LYS A 124 -29.96 -7.12 9.32
CA LYS A 124 -30.81 -7.03 10.50
C LYS A 124 -31.57 -8.35 10.73
#